data_bbfb9f568dd3c8bc67ec71b16d6aacf7
#
_entry.id   bbfb9f568dd3c8bc67ec71b16d6aacf7
#
_cell.length_a   1.000
_cell.length_b   1.000
_cell.length_c   1.000
_cell.angle_alpha   90.00
_cell.angle_beta   90.00
_cell.angle_gamma   90.00
#
_symmetry.space_group_name_H-M   'P 1'
#
loop_
_entity.id
_entity.type
_entity.pdbx_description
1 polymer ?
#
loop_
_entity_poly.entity_id
_entity_poly.type
_entity_poly.pdbx_seq_one_letter_code
_entity_poly.pdbx_strand_id
1 'polypeptide(L)'
;MTWVCGMLLSCSSAGELEDREDIVTEKDLEHLLHLLEGKDGRKEWQCMMERSTSNMRYQAWRREPQEGPTVYRSRTVFEDATPELVRDFFWDDEFRPKWDPMLAYFKILEECPHTGRMIVHWIKKFPFFCSDREYIIGRRIWEARKAYYCVTKGVPYPGLHKRDKPRRVDLYFSSWVIRAVESRRGDGQMSACEVTLLHYEDMGIPKDVAKLGVRHGMWGAVKKLHSGMRAYQNARKSEASLSRSALMARITTKISFDEGMDSPEPVVDEEDKSQAVDIQRQDDRGIDWKWIAIGGTVTMVCFLHSGAIGKALLLGAGQRIARR
;
A
#
# COMPACT_ATOMS: atom_id res chain seq x y z
N MET A 1 -6.15 -64.56 -15.06
CA MET A 1 -5.51 -64.16 -13.79
C MET A 1 -4.80 -62.80 -14.03
N THR A 2 -5.50 -61.74 -13.77
CA THR A 2 -5.04 -60.39 -13.99
C THR A 2 -5.13 -59.63 -12.64
N TRP A 3 -4.01 -59.28 -12.06
CA TRP A 3 -3.88 -58.53 -10.84
C TRP A 3 -4.07 -57.02 -11.17
N VAL A 4 -5.12 -56.45 -10.62
CA VAL A 4 -5.32 -55.01 -10.60
C VAL A 4 -4.70 -54.47 -9.31
N CYS A 5 -3.58 -53.79 -9.46
CA CYS A 5 -2.90 -53.07 -8.36
C CYS A 5 -3.68 -51.78 -8.10
N GLY A 6 -4.47 -51.79 -7.03
CA GLY A 6 -5.13 -50.57 -6.54
C GLY A 6 -4.13 -49.66 -5.85
N MET A 7 -3.87 -48.53 -6.47
CA MET A 7 -3.09 -47.42 -5.89
C MET A 7 -3.98 -46.64 -4.94
N LEU A 8 -3.95 -46.98 -3.65
CA LEU A 8 -4.51 -46.15 -2.58
C LEU A 8 -3.68 -44.87 -2.47
N LEU A 9 -4.15 -43.81 -3.08
CA LEU A 9 -3.69 -42.45 -2.76
C LEU A 9 -4.16 -42.14 -1.34
N SER A 10 -3.23 -42.21 -0.41
CA SER A 10 -3.39 -41.77 0.96
C SER A 10 -3.68 -40.26 0.96
N CYS A 11 -4.91 -39.90 1.23
CA CYS A 11 -5.35 -38.57 1.53
C CYS A 11 -4.96 -38.24 2.98
N SER A 12 -3.68 -37.89 3.19
CA SER A 12 -3.15 -37.48 4.50
C SER A 12 -2.60 -36.07 4.38
N SER A 13 -3.47 -35.06 4.42
CA SER A 13 -3.06 -33.66 4.64
C SER A 13 -4.19 -32.71 5.04
N ALA A 14 -5.37 -33.22 5.41
CA ALA A 14 -6.44 -32.36 5.91
C ALA A 14 -6.29 -31.97 7.38
N GLY A 15 -5.48 -32.67 8.16
CA GLY A 15 -5.32 -32.45 9.59
C GLY A 15 -4.16 -31.52 10.00
N GLU A 16 -3.21 -31.23 9.11
CA GLU A 16 -2.05 -30.38 9.45
C GLU A 16 -2.24 -28.88 9.12
N LEU A 17 -3.35 -28.50 8.50
CA LEU A 17 -3.66 -27.12 8.14
C LEU A 17 -4.43 -26.35 9.23
N GLU A 18 -5.00 -27.03 10.23
CA GLU A 18 -5.79 -26.39 11.29
C GLU A 18 -4.99 -25.84 12.46
N ASP A 19 -3.73 -26.22 12.64
CA ASP A 19 -2.90 -25.82 13.79
C ASP A 19 -1.91 -24.69 13.54
N ARG A 20 -1.91 -24.05 12.38
CA ARG A 20 -1.14 -22.80 12.20
C ARG A 20 -1.99 -21.66 12.72
N GLU A 21 -1.54 -21.06 13.85
CA GLU A 21 -2.06 -19.79 14.35
C GLU A 21 -2.33 -18.84 13.18
N ASP A 22 -3.52 -18.28 13.13
CA ASP A 22 -3.93 -17.37 12.07
C ASP A 22 -2.92 -16.21 11.99
N ILE A 23 -2.16 -16.17 10.90
CA ILE A 23 -1.06 -15.20 10.73
C ILE A 23 -1.59 -13.77 10.58
N VAL A 24 -2.84 -13.61 10.09
CA VAL A 24 -3.56 -12.34 10.01
C VAL A 24 -4.89 -12.49 10.72
N THR A 25 -4.97 -11.91 11.90
CA THR A 25 -6.04 -12.13 12.88
C THR A 25 -6.95 -10.92 13.05
N GLU A 26 -7.99 -11.06 13.86
CA GLU A 26 -8.87 -9.97 14.27
C GLU A 26 -8.12 -8.88 15.03
N LYS A 27 -7.06 -9.20 15.79
CA LYS A 27 -6.20 -8.22 16.44
C LYS A 27 -5.54 -7.26 15.43
N ASP A 28 -5.25 -7.74 14.23
CA ASP A 28 -4.68 -6.89 13.18
C ASP A 28 -5.74 -5.95 12.59
N LEU A 29 -6.99 -6.42 12.52
CA LEU A 29 -8.13 -5.57 12.19
C LEU A 29 -8.37 -4.50 13.27
N GLU A 30 -8.38 -4.90 14.55
CA GLU A 30 -8.48 -3.96 15.67
C GLU A 30 -7.37 -2.92 15.63
N HIS A 31 -6.15 -3.32 15.32
CA HIS A 31 -5.03 -2.39 15.14
C HIS A 31 -5.30 -1.38 14.01
N LEU A 32 -5.84 -1.82 12.87
CA LEU A 32 -6.26 -0.91 11.79
C LEU A 32 -7.32 0.08 12.28
N LEU A 33 -8.35 -0.39 12.99
CA LEU A 33 -9.43 0.45 13.53
C LEU A 33 -8.89 1.49 14.52
N HIS A 34 -8.04 1.09 15.44
CA HIS A 34 -7.36 2.00 16.38
C HIS A 34 -6.56 3.11 15.69
N LEU A 35 -5.85 2.76 14.63
CA LEU A 35 -5.10 3.75 13.84
C LEU A 35 -6.01 4.74 13.11
N LEU A 36 -7.19 4.29 12.67
CA LEU A 36 -8.19 5.12 12.00
C LEU A 36 -8.83 6.13 12.96
N GLU A 37 -9.18 5.68 14.16
CA GLU A 37 -9.82 6.52 15.18
C GLU A 37 -8.91 7.64 15.66
N GLY A 38 -7.60 7.46 15.62
CA GLY A 38 -6.65 8.46 16.10
C GLY A 38 -6.69 8.75 17.58
N LYS A 39 -7.47 8.00 18.37
CA LYS A 39 -7.70 8.18 19.82
C LYS A 39 -6.55 7.69 20.69
N ASP A 40 -5.42 7.34 20.13
CA ASP A 40 -4.29 6.70 20.80
C ASP A 40 -3.38 7.69 21.58
N GLY A 41 -3.83 8.93 21.78
CA GLY A 41 -3.10 9.96 22.56
C GLY A 41 -1.78 10.41 21.92
N ARG A 42 -1.52 10.02 20.68
CA ARG A 42 -0.30 10.35 19.95
C ARG A 42 -0.39 11.76 19.34
N LYS A 43 0.76 12.27 18.87
CA LYS A 43 0.85 13.56 18.18
C LYS A 43 -0.17 13.68 17.05
N GLU A 44 -0.66 14.89 16.82
CA GLU A 44 -1.59 15.22 15.73
C GLU A 44 -1.06 14.85 14.35
N TRP A 45 -1.99 14.59 13.44
CA TRP A 45 -1.67 14.35 12.05
C TRP A 45 -1.19 15.64 11.37
N GLN A 46 -0.03 15.60 10.75
CA GLN A 46 0.50 16.70 9.95
C GLN A 46 0.09 16.53 8.50
N CYS A 47 -0.65 17.49 7.95
CA CYS A 47 -0.99 17.51 6.54
C CYS A 47 0.28 17.62 5.68
N MET A 48 0.37 16.78 4.66
CA MET A 48 1.50 16.74 3.72
C MET A 48 1.10 17.22 2.34
N MET A 49 -0.11 16.87 1.91
CA MET A 49 -0.54 17.10 0.54
C MET A 49 -2.05 17.03 0.43
N GLU A 50 -2.61 17.95 -0.34
CA GLU A 50 -3.94 17.87 -0.88
C GLU A 50 -3.90 18.15 -2.39
N ARG A 51 -4.53 17.31 -3.18
CA ARG A 51 -4.59 17.43 -4.64
C ARG A 51 -5.93 16.92 -5.16
N SER A 52 -6.43 17.58 -6.20
CA SER A 52 -7.69 17.21 -6.83
C SER A 52 -7.58 17.25 -8.35
N THR A 53 -8.24 16.31 -8.99
CA THR A 53 -8.47 16.28 -10.44
C THR A 53 -9.97 16.18 -10.69
N SER A 54 -10.43 16.16 -11.94
CA SER A 54 -11.85 15.99 -12.26
C SER A 54 -12.45 14.69 -11.68
N ASN A 55 -11.65 13.63 -11.55
CA ASN A 55 -12.14 12.28 -11.21
C ASN A 55 -11.49 11.69 -9.98
N MET A 56 -10.64 12.43 -9.27
CA MET A 56 -9.97 11.95 -8.08
C MET A 56 -9.64 13.09 -7.12
N ARG A 57 -9.82 12.85 -5.83
CA ARG A 57 -9.27 13.69 -4.76
C ARG A 57 -8.26 12.87 -3.96
N TYR A 58 -7.18 13.50 -3.57
CA TYR A 58 -6.13 12.87 -2.77
C TYR A 58 -5.68 13.81 -1.65
N GLN A 59 -5.66 13.28 -0.43
CA GLN A 59 -5.16 13.95 0.77
C GLN A 59 -4.19 13.01 1.48
N ALA A 60 -3.13 13.55 2.07
CA ALA A 60 -2.15 12.76 2.80
C ALA A 60 -1.65 13.47 4.04
N TRP A 61 -1.46 12.70 5.08
CA TRP A 61 -0.95 13.12 6.38
C TRP A 61 0.15 12.18 6.84
N ARG A 62 0.97 12.66 7.76
CA ARG A 62 1.96 11.86 8.48
C ARG A 62 1.85 12.10 9.96
N ARG A 63 2.30 11.12 10.73
CA ARG A 63 2.46 11.21 12.17
C ARG A 63 3.76 10.52 12.57
N GLU A 64 4.52 11.17 13.46
CA GLU A 64 5.77 10.62 13.94
C GLU A 64 5.56 10.07 15.36
N PRO A 65 5.57 8.73 15.55
CA PRO A 65 5.54 8.14 16.87
C PRO A 65 6.87 8.43 17.61
N GLN A 66 6.87 8.33 18.93
CA GLN A 66 8.09 8.44 19.73
C GLN A 66 9.11 7.36 19.34
N GLU A 67 8.63 6.14 19.11
CA GLU A 67 9.42 5.00 18.64
C GLU A 67 8.83 4.42 17.35
N GLY A 68 9.69 3.79 16.54
CA GLY A 68 9.27 3.16 15.29
C GLY A 68 9.28 4.09 14.07
N PRO A 69 8.79 3.62 12.92
CA PRO A 69 8.75 4.38 11.67
C PRO A 69 7.65 5.44 11.67
N THR A 70 7.78 6.41 10.78
CA THR A 70 6.72 7.38 10.50
C THR A 70 5.47 6.66 9.99
N VAL A 71 4.31 7.00 10.54
CA VAL A 71 3.01 6.51 10.09
C VAL A 71 2.43 7.50 9.09
N TYR A 72 1.99 6.99 7.96
CA TYR A 72 1.35 7.76 6.91
C TYR A 72 -0.11 7.37 6.79
N ARG A 73 -0.96 8.36 6.58
CA ARG A 73 -2.37 8.20 6.26
C ARG A 73 -2.64 8.89 4.94
N SER A 74 -3.38 8.26 4.06
CA SER A 74 -3.89 8.95 2.87
C SER A 74 -5.36 8.61 2.63
N ARG A 75 -6.08 9.57 2.08
CA ARG A 75 -7.46 9.44 1.65
C ARG A 75 -7.53 9.71 0.15
N THR A 76 -8.01 8.73 -0.59
CA THR A 76 -8.20 8.83 -2.04
C THR A 76 -9.65 8.60 -2.37
N VAL A 77 -10.28 9.53 -3.06
CA VAL A 77 -11.64 9.36 -3.59
C VAL A 77 -11.58 9.24 -5.10
N PHE A 78 -12.07 8.12 -5.62
CA PHE A 78 -12.25 7.87 -7.06
C PHE A 78 -13.71 8.11 -7.41
N GLU A 79 -14.00 9.09 -8.26
CA GLU A 79 -15.36 9.57 -8.52
C GLU A 79 -16.23 8.61 -9.36
N ASP A 80 -15.62 7.62 -9.99
CA ASP A 80 -16.27 6.70 -10.92
C ASP A 80 -15.80 5.25 -10.74
N ALA A 81 -15.60 4.83 -9.52
CA ALA A 81 -15.22 3.47 -9.18
C ALA A 81 -16.09 2.92 -8.04
N THR A 82 -16.41 1.64 -8.10
CA THR A 82 -17.11 0.96 -7.00
C THR A 82 -16.12 0.37 -6.00
N PRO A 83 -16.51 0.19 -4.72
CA PRO A 83 -15.66 -0.43 -3.71
C PRO A 83 -15.14 -1.81 -4.12
N GLU A 84 -15.96 -2.61 -4.80
CA GLU A 84 -15.61 -3.95 -5.26
C GLU A 84 -14.50 -3.91 -6.30
N LEU A 85 -14.61 -2.99 -7.26
CA LEU A 85 -13.60 -2.82 -8.31
C LEU A 85 -12.26 -2.34 -7.71
N VAL A 86 -12.33 -1.41 -6.77
CA VAL A 86 -11.15 -0.87 -6.08
C VAL A 86 -10.48 -1.94 -5.22
N ARG A 87 -11.25 -2.75 -4.48
CA ARG A 87 -10.78 -3.90 -3.73
C ARG A 87 -10.04 -4.89 -4.64
N ASP A 88 -10.67 -5.31 -5.74
CA ASP A 88 -10.08 -6.25 -6.69
C ASP A 88 -8.78 -5.68 -7.28
N PHE A 89 -8.75 -4.41 -7.66
CA PHE A 89 -7.58 -3.73 -8.22
C PHE A 89 -6.38 -3.70 -7.26
N PHE A 90 -6.60 -3.35 -6.00
CA PHE A 90 -5.51 -3.30 -5.03
C PHE A 90 -4.97 -4.68 -4.66
N TRP A 91 -5.78 -5.71 -4.79
CA TRP A 91 -5.39 -7.09 -4.47
C TRP A 91 -4.75 -7.83 -5.64
N ASP A 92 -4.94 -7.36 -6.86
CA ASP A 92 -4.51 -8.01 -8.11
C ASP A 92 -3.00 -7.84 -8.33
N ASP A 93 -2.21 -8.79 -7.83
CA ASP A 93 -0.76 -8.78 -7.99
C ASP A 93 -0.32 -9.04 -9.43
N GLU A 94 -1.11 -9.77 -10.21
CA GLU A 94 -0.84 -10.05 -11.62
C GLU A 94 -1.01 -8.79 -12.48
N PHE A 95 -1.93 -7.92 -12.08
CA PHE A 95 -2.15 -6.64 -12.76
C PHE A 95 -1.23 -5.52 -12.25
N ARG A 96 -0.77 -5.61 -10.99
CA ARG A 96 0.05 -4.59 -10.31
C ARG A 96 1.27 -4.12 -11.11
N PRO A 97 2.06 -4.96 -11.81
CA PRO A 97 3.22 -4.49 -12.58
C PRO A 97 2.89 -3.48 -13.69
N LYS A 98 1.64 -3.41 -14.13
CA LYS A 98 1.21 -2.43 -15.15
C LYS A 98 1.20 -0.98 -14.63
N TRP A 99 1.14 -0.79 -13.31
CA TRP A 99 1.09 0.53 -12.70
C TRP A 99 2.11 0.74 -11.57
N ASP A 100 2.59 -0.32 -10.95
CA ASP A 100 3.66 -0.30 -9.94
C ASP A 100 4.96 -0.89 -10.52
N PRO A 101 5.80 -0.07 -11.17
CA PRO A 101 7.03 -0.55 -11.80
C PRO A 101 8.10 -1.00 -10.80
N MET A 102 7.89 -0.77 -9.49
CA MET A 102 8.80 -1.29 -8.48
C MET A 102 8.57 -2.75 -8.19
N LEU A 103 7.38 -3.29 -8.37
CA LEU A 103 7.15 -4.69 -8.17
C LEU A 103 7.87 -5.49 -9.24
N ALA A 104 9.03 -6.05 -8.88
CA ALA A 104 9.87 -6.84 -9.78
C ALA A 104 9.49 -8.30 -9.80
N TYR A 105 8.96 -8.79 -8.69
CA TYR A 105 8.58 -10.18 -8.52
C TYR A 105 7.44 -10.28 -7.50
N PHE A 106 6.51 -11.19 -7.77
CA PHE A 106 5.52 -11.63 -6.81
C PHE A 106 5.27 -13.13 -6.94
N LYS A 107 4.89 -13.76 -5.84
CA LYS A 107 4.46 -15.14 -5.78
C LYS A 107 3.46 -15.31 -4.65
N ILE A 108 2.37 -16.02 -4.89
CA ILE A 108 1.47 -16.49 -3.83
C ILE A 108 2.19 -17.67 -3.16
N LEU A 109 2.43 -17.57 -1.86
CA LEU A 109 3.03 -18.63 -1.07
C LEU A 109 1.97 -19.53 -0.46
N GLU A 110 0.92 -18.91 0.08
CA GLU A 110 -0.23 -19.61 0.68
C GLU A 110 -1.52 -18.85 0.37
N GLU A 111 -2.62 -19.58 0.31
CA GLU A 111 -3.97 -19.04 0.23
C GLU A 111 -4.95 -19.93 0.97
N CYS A 112 -5.95 -19.32 1.59
CA CYS A 112 -7.05 -20.01 2.27
C CYS A 112 -8.37 -19.65 1.58
N PRO A 113 -8.98 -20.56 0.83
CA PRO A 113 -10.23 -20.29 0.10
C PRO A 113 -11.44 -20.08 1.02
N HIS A 114 -11.35 -20.41 2.31
CA HIS A 114 -12.44 -20.21 3.26
C HIS A 114 -12.48 -18.80 3.85
N THR A 115 -11.30 -18.20 4.09
CA THR A 115 -11.19 -16.89 4.74
C THR A 115 -10.69 -15.78 3.82
N GLY A 116 -10.22 -16.13 2.62
CA GLY A 116 -9.56 -15.19 1.71
C GLY A 116 -8.15 -14.76 2.17
N ARG A 117 -7.63 -15.36 3.26
CA ARG A 117 -6.28 -15.09 3.74
C ARG A 117 -5.26 -15.55 2.69
N MET A 118 -4.23 -14.73 2.48
CA MET A 118 -3.11 -15.05 1.60
C MET A 118 -1.79 -14.69 2.27
N ILE A 119 -0.74 -15.43 1.90
CA ILE A 119 0.65 -15.02 2.11
C ILE A 119 1.28 -14.85 0.75
N VAL A 120 1.83 -13.68 0.50
CA VAL A 120 2.48 -13.35 -0.77
C VAL A 120 3.92 -12.91 -0.53
N HIS A 121 4.78 -13.26 -1.47
CA HIS A 121 6.16 -12.86 -1.53
C HIS A 121 6.32 -11.80 -2.61
N TRP A 122 6.81 -10.61 -2.24
CA TRP A 122 7.13 -9.54 -3.16
C TRP A 122 8.61 -9.20 -3.10
N ILE A 123 9.18 -8.88 -4.26
CA ILE A 123 10.46 -8.19 -4.36
C ILE A 123 10.21 -6.87 -5.07
N LYS A 124 10.56 -5.77 -4.40
CA LYS A 124 10.46 -4.43 -4.96
C LYS A 124 11.85 -3.91 -5.29
N LYS A 125 12.02 -3.42 -6.52
CA LYS A 125 13.21 -2.73 -6.98
C LYS A 125 13.32 -1.37 -6.35
N PHE A 126 14.52 -1.06 -5.90
CA PHE A 126 14.86 0.28 -5.41
C PHE A 126 15.87 0.92 -6.34
N PRO A 127 15.84 2.26 -6.52
CA PRO A 127 16.71 2.92 -7.50
C PRO A 127 18.19 2.86 -7.09
N PHE A 128 19.03 2.69 -8.07
CA PHE A 128 20.47 2.75 -8.24
C PHE A 128 21.40 2.24 -7.11
N PHE A 129 21.29 2.70 -5.89
CA PHE A 129 22.28 2.43 -4.83
C PHE A 129 21.69 1.68 -3.64
N CYS A 130 20.40 1.44 -3.67
CA CYS A 130 19.75 0.65 -2.66
C CYS A 130 19.51 -0.78 -3.17
N SER A 131 19.81 -1.75 -2.34
CA SER A 131 19.40 -3.13 -2.62
C SER A 131 17.88 -3.20 -2.71
N ASP A 132 17.37 -4.13 -3.48
CA ASP A 132 15.96 -4.45 -3.52
C ASP A 132 15.44 -4.79 -2.12
N ARG A 133 14.14 -4.68 -1.94
CA ARG A 133 13.44 -5.04 -0.70
C ARG A 133 12.58 -6.25 -0.93
N GLU A 134 12.66 -7.17 0.00
CA GLU A 134 11.86 -8.38 0.05
C GLU A 134 10.79 -8.23 1.11
N TYR A 135 9.56 -8.61 0.76
CA TYR A 135 8.41 -8.57 1.65
C TYR A 135 7.73 -9.93 1.66
N ILE A 136 7.47 -10.47 2.83
CA ILE A 136 6.54 -11.57 3.03
C ILE A 136 5.32 -10.99 3.69
N ILE A 137 4.21 -10.96 2.97
CA ILE A 137 3.01 -10.22 3.34
C ILE A 137 1.87 -11.18 3.60
N GLY A 138 1.39 -11.21 4.83
CA GLY A 138 0.09 -11.77 5.17
C GLY A 138 -1.00 -10.75 4.88
N ARG A 139 -2.10 -11.19 4.26
CA ARG A 139 -3.20 -10.31 3.92
C ARG A 139 -4.56 -11.01 4.02
N ARG A 140 -5.58 -10.26 4.49
CA ARG A 140 -6.97 -10.73 4.65
C ARG A 140 -7.92 -9.54 4.54
N ILE A 141 -9.16 -9.80 4.08
CA ILE A 141 -10.21 -8.80 3.96
C ILE A 141 -11.38 -9.17 4.86
N TRP A 142 -11.77 -8.22 5.70
CA TRP A 142 -13.04 -8.24 6.42
C TRP A 142 -14.03 -7.31 5.74
N GLU A 143 -15.31 -7.62 5.87
CA GLU A 143 -16.39 -6.84 5.29
C GLU A 143 -17.46 -6.59 6.32
N ALA A 144 -17.82 -5.32 6.51
CA ALA A 144 -18.90 -4.87 7.36
C ALA A 144 -19.57 -3.63 6.78
N ARG A 145 -20.89 -3.49 6.90
CA ARG A 145 -21.64 -2.28 6.51
C ARG A 145 -21.29 -1.75 5.10
N LYS A 146 -21.05 -2.66 4.14
CA LYS A 146 -20.64 -2.37 2.75
C LYS A 146 -19.26 -1.69 2.63
N ALA A 147 -18.41 -1.80 3.65
CA ALA A 147 -17.02 -1.41 3.60
C ALA A 147 -16.11 -2.63 3.65
N TYR A 148 -14.94 -2.52 3.01
CA TYR A 148 -13.89 -3.54 3.04
C TYR A 148 -12.72 -3.05 3.88
N TYR A 149 -12.35 -3.85 4.87
CA TYR A 149 -11.19 -3.63 5.74
C TYR A 149 -10.08 -4.58 5.30
N CYS A 150 -9.15 -4.05 4.52
CA CYS A 150 -8.10 -4.82 3.89
C CYS A 150 -6.82 -4.71 4.72
N VAL A 151 -6.52 -5.72 5.52
CA VAL A 151 -5.30 -5.77 6.33
C VAL A 151 -4.19 -6.44 5.55
N THR A 152 -3.03 -5.76 5.49
CA THR A 152 -1.78 -6.32 4.97
C THR A 152 -0.63 -5.97 5.90
N LYS A 153 0.15 -6.98 6.30
CA LYS A 153 1.28 -6.81 7.21
C LYS A 153 2.44 -7.76 6.88
N GLY A 154 3.64 -7.40 7.32
CA GLY A 154 4.79 -8.30 7.30
C GLY A 154 4.54 -9.50 8.22
N VAL A 155 4.85 -10.70 7.75
CA VAL A 155 4.69 -11.94 8.51
C VAL A 155 5.94 -12.80 8.43
N PRO A 156 6.27 -13.58 9.48
CA PRO A 156 7.31 -14.57 9.41
C PRO A 156 6.90 -15.70 8.46
N TYR A 157 7.87 -16.22 7.72
CA TYR A 157 7.67 -17.39 6.87
C TYR A 157 8.88 -18.31 6.91
N PRO A 158 8.85 -19.36 7.76
CA PRO A 158 10.00 -20.23 7.97
C PRO A 158 10.51 -20.91 6.70
N GLY A 159 9.62 -21.19 5.73
CA GLY A 159 9.99 -21.82 4.46
C GLY A 159 10.82 -20.94 3.52
N LEU A 160 11.05 -19.66 3.86
CA LEU A 160 11.82 -18.74 3.05
C LEU A 160 12.86 -18.03 3.91
N HIS A 161 14.10 -18.53 3.86
CA HIS A 161 15.21 -17.98 4.64
C HIS A 161 15.55 -16.54 4.22
N LYS A 162 15.92 -15.71 5.20
CA LYS A 162 16.43 -14.36 4.94
C LYS A 162 17.77 -14.44 4.21
N ARG A 163 17.97 -13.52 3.29
CA ARG A 163 19.22 -13.33 2.53
C ARG A 163 19.78 -11.94 2.82
N ASP A 164 21.05 -11.75 2.57
CA ASP A 164 21.68 -10.43 2.66
C ASP A 164 21.08 -9.48 1.60
N LYS A 165 20.76 -10.01 0.44
CA LYS A 165 20.14 -9.27 -0.68
C LYS A 165 19.12 -10.16 -1.40
N PRO A 166 17.88 -9.69 -1.66
CA PRO A 166 17.31 -8.41 -1.21
C PRO A 166 17.12 -8.36 0.31
N ARG A 167 17.19 -7.14 0.89
CA ARG A 167 16.93 -6.95 2.33
C ARG A 167 15.46 -7.21 2.64
N ARG A 168 15.18 -8.08 3.61
CA ARG A 168 13.81 -8.33 4.07
C ARG A 168 13.33 -7.20 4.96
N VAL A 169 12.10 -6.72 4.68
CA VAL A 169 11.35 -5.75 5.48
C VAL A 169 10.39 -6.54 6.36
N ASP A 170 10.74 -6.69 7.63
CA ASP A 170 9.91 -7.45 8.58
C ASP A 170 8.80 -6.59 9.16
N LEU A 171 9.10 -5.31 9.48
CA LEU A 171 8.11 -4.37 9.96
C LEU A 171 7.47 -3.67 8.76
N TYR A 172 6.30 -4.15 8.39
CA TYR A 172 5.50 -3.64 7.30
C TYR A 172 4.03 -3.71 7.66
N PHE A 173 3.32 -2.61 7.50
CA PHE A 173 1.88 -2.51 7.62
C PHE A 173 1.36 -1.54 6.55
N SER A 174 0.44 -2.01 5.71
CA SER A 174 -0.10 -1.21 4.62
C SER A 174 -1.55 -1.61 4.39
N SER A 175 -2.44 -1.07 5.18
CA SER A 175 -3.83 -1.54 5.28
C SER A 175 -4.80 -0.46 4.86
N TRP A 176 -5.93 -0.86 4.29
CA TRP A 176 -6.91 0.04 3.69
C TRP A 176 -8.31 -0.19 4.23
N VAL A 177 -9.09 0.90 4.28
CA VAL A 177 -10.55 0.84 4.30
C VAL A 177 -11.08 1.36 2.99
N ILE A 178 -11.97 0.61 2.37
CA ILE A 178 -12.57 0.92 1.07
C ILE A 178 -14.09 0.99 1.28
N ARG A 179 -14.70 2.12 0.94
CA ARG A 179 -16.15 2.33 1.10
C ARG A 179 -16.76 3.15 -0.04
N ALA A 180 -18.05 2.96 -0.29
CA ALA A 180 -18.79 3.86 -1.16
C ALA A 180 -18.96 5.22 -0.47
N VAL A 181 -18.87 6.29 -1.25
CA VAL A 181 -19.13 7.66 -0.81
C VAL A 181 -19.91 8.40 -1.88
N GLU A 182 -20.53 9.52 -1.49
CA GLU A 182 -21.21 10.38 -2.42
C GLU A 182 -20.23 11.02 -3.41
N SER A 183 -20.62 11.04 -4.69
CA SER A 183 -19.87 11.72 -5.72
C SER A 183 -20.01 13.24 -5.61
N ARG A 184 -18.94 13.97 -5.97
CA ARG A 184 -18.98 15.44 -6.09
C ARG A 184 -19.97 15.97 -7.12
N ARG A 185 -20.59 15.10 -7.90
CA ARG A 185 -21.61 15.50 -8.89
C ARG A 185 -22.88 16.02 -8.22
N GLY A 186 -23.02 15.80 -6.90
CA GLY A 186 -24.15 16.33 -6.13
C GLY A 186 -25.48 15.68 -6.46
N ASP A 187 -25.48 14.48 -7.03
CA ASP A 187 -26.68 13.71 -7.38
C ASP A 187 -27.20 12.85 -6.24
N GLY A 188 -26.57 12.91 -5.05
CA GLY A 188 -26.90 12.10 -3.87
C GLY A 188 -26.57 10.61 -4.04
N GLN A 189 -25.93 10.22 -5.13
CA GLN A 189 -25.60 8.82 -5.39
C GLN A 189 -24.25 8.44 -4.82
N MET A 190 -24.18 7.25 -4.22
CA MET A 190 -22.96 6.65 -3.70
C MET A 190 -22.13 6.06 -4.85
N SER A 191 -21.82 6.89 -5.85
CA SER A 191 -21.16 6.46 -7.09
C SER A 191 -19.64 6.68 -7.08
N ALA A 192 -19.09 7.23 -6.00
CA ALA A 192 -17.67 7.35 -5.76
C ALA A 192 -17.18 6.33 -4.72
N CYS A 193 -15.89 6.06 -4.74
CA CYS A 193 -15.24 5.15 -3.81
C CYS A 193 -14.10 5.85 -3.06
N GLU A 194 -14.14 5.80 -1.75
CA GLU A 194 -13.09 6.28 -0.88
C GLU A 194 -12.19 5.15 -0.43
N VAL A 195 -10.89 5.40 -0.47
CA VAL A 195 -9.86 4.52 0.10
C VAL A 195 -9.08 5.31 1.14
N THR A 196 -9.14 4.88 2.38
CA THR A 196 -8.28 5.36 3.44
C THR A 196 -7.17 4.36 3.68
N LEU A 197 -5.92 4.75 3.40
CA LEU A 197 -4.73 3.94 3.62
C LEU A 197 -4.05 4.35 4.91
N LEU A 198 -3.61 3.37 5.69
CA LEU A 198 -2.66 3.51 6.79
C LEU A 198 -1.42 2.69 6.48
N HIS A 199 -0.25 3.33 6.54
CA HIS A 199 1.00 2.71 6.14
C HIS A 199 2.17 3.10 7.04
N TYR A 200 2.95 2.09 7.43
CA TYR A 200 4.27 2.26 8.01
C TYR A 200 5.15 1.06 7.69
N GLU A 201 6.45 1.30 7.54
CA GLU A 201 7.42 0.23 7.30
C GLU A 201 8.83 0.63 7.76
N ASP A 202 9.65 -0.34 8.13
CA ASP A 202 11.09 -0.15 8.35
C ASP A 202 11.91 -0.71 7.18
N MET A 203 12.16 0.13 6.22
CA MET A 203 13.01 -0.21 5.07
C MET A 203 14.51 -0.19 5.40
N GLY A 204 14.90 0.15 6.63
CA GLY A 204 16.29 0.36 7.01
C GLY A 204 16.96 1.54 6.32
N ILE A 205 16.22 2.63 6.16
CA ILE A 205 16.66 3.88 5.58
C ILE A 205 16.51 4.97 6.64
N PRO A 206 17.46 5.93 6.75
CA PRO A 206 17.31 7.05 7.68
C PRO A 206 15.98 7.79 7.50
N LYS A 207 15.30 8.09 8.62
CA LYS A 207 13.94 8.67 8.60
C LYS A 207 13.84 9.95 7.75
N ASP A 208 14.85 10.84 7.82
CA ASP A 208 14.79 12.12 7.11
C ASP A 208 14.92 11.94 5.60
N VAL A 209 15.72 10.95 5.19
CA VAL A 209 15.84 10.54 3.79
C VAL A 209 14.50 9.95 3.32
N ALA A 210 13.84 9.11 4.16
CA ALA A 210 12.51 8.58 3.90
C ALA A 210 11.46 9.68 3.68
N LYS A 211 11.40 10.65 4.56
CA LYS A 211 10.46 11.78 4.49
C LYS A 211 10.63 12.61 3.21
N LEU A 212 11.88 12.89 2.85
CA LEU A 212 12.17 13.67 1.64
C LEU A 212 11.68 12.96 0.38
N GLY A 213 11.94 11.67 0.28
CA GLY A 213 11.47 10.87 -0.85
C GLY A 213 9.96 10.79 -0.95
N VAL A 214 9.28 10.55 0.17
CA VAL A 214 7.82 10.56 0.22
C VAL A 214 7.26 11.89 -0.25
N ARG A 215 7.77 13.00 0.29
CA ARG A 215 7.30 14.35 -0.07
C ARG A 215 7.37 14.63 -1.57
N HIS A 216 8.46 14.25 -2.21
CA HIS A 216 8.69 14.54 -3.63
C HIS A 216 8.06 13.50 -4.58
N GLY A 217 7.93 12.23 -4.16
CA GLY A 217 7.44 11.15 -5.02
C GLY A 217 5.94 10.88 -4.95
N MET A 218 5.31 11.29 -3.88
CA MET A 218 3.93 10.92 -3.56
C MET A 218 2.95 11.23 -4.69
N TRP A 219 2.95 12.47 -5.21
CA TRP A 219 2.00 12.84 -6.26
C TRP A 219 2.23 12.10 -7.58
N GLY A 220 3.49 11.84 -7.93
CA GLY A 220 3.84 11.00 -9.08
C GLY A 220 3.31 9.57 -8.95
N ALA A 221 3.42 8.99 -7.76
CA ALA A 221 2.88 7.68 -7.44
C ALA A 221 1.35 7.65 -7.54
N VAL A 222 0.67 8.66 -7.00
CA VAL A 222 -0.79 8.79 -7.05
C VAL A 222 -1.30 8.92 -8.49
N LYS A 223 -0.62 9.67 -9.35
CA LYS A 223 -0.97 9.74 -10.77
C LYS A 223 -0.86 8.39 -11.48
N LYS A 224 0.16 7.60 -11.17
CA LYS A 224 0.31 6.24 -11.72
C LYS A 224 -0.77 5.30 -11.21
N LEU A 225 -1.07 5.37 -9.92
CA LEU A 225 -2.16 4.61 -9.31
C LEU A 225 -3.49 4.92 -10.02
N HIS A 226 -3.79 6.19 -10.25
CA HIS A 226 -5.00 6.61 -10.96
C HIS A 226 -5.03 6.09 -12.41
N SER A 227 -3.90 6.19 -13.15
CA SER A 227 -3.80 5.61 -14.49
C SER A 227 -3.99 4.10 -14.48
N GLY A 228 -3.41 3.41 -13.49
CA GLY A 228 -3.59 1.97 -13.30
C GLY A 228 -5.03 1.58 -13.04
N MET A 229 -5.73 2.34 -12.18
CA MET A 229 -7.16 2.13 -11.92
C MET A 229 -7.99 2.25 -13.21
N ARG A 230 -7.72 3.26 -14.03
CA ARG A 230 -8.38 3.43 -15.33
C ARG A 230 -8.12 2.26 -16.28
N ALA A 231 -6.88 1.82 -16.35
CA ALA A 231 -6.52 0.65 -17.15
C ALA A 231 -7.22 -0.62 -16.65
N TYR A 232 -7.36 -0.77 -15.31
CA TYR A 232 -8.08 -1.89 -14.72
C TYR A 232 -9.57 -1.84 -15.03
N GLN A 233 -10.21 -0.69 -14.91
CA GLN A 233 -11.61 -0.48 -15.29
C GLN A 233 -11.86 -0.90 -16.74
N ASN A 234 -10.98 -0.48 -17.65
CA ASN A 234 -11.10 -0.83 -19.07
C ASN A 234 -10.90 -2.34 -19.30
N ALA A 235 -9.94 -2.97 -18.63
CA ALA A 235 -9.75 -4.41 -18.69
C ALA A 235 -10.97 -5.19 -18.17
N ARG A 236 -11.67 -4.67 -17.14
CA ARG A 236 -12.89 -5.30 -16.62
C ARG A 236 -14.09 -5.14 -17.57
N LYS A 237 -14.18 -4.03 -18.29
CA LYS A 237 -15.23 -3.83 -19.33
C LYS A 237 -15.09 -4.78 -20.51
N SER A 238 -13.87 -5.20 -20.83
CA SER A 238 -13.59 -6.15 -21.91
C SER A 238 -13.74 -7.62 -21.51
N GLU A 239 -14.40 -7.91 -20.36
CA GLU A 239 -14.66 -9.27 -19.84
C GLU A 239 -13.41 -10.12 -19.64
N ALA A 240 -12.23 -9.51 -19.57
CA ALA A 240 -11.01 -10.24 -19.27
C ALA A 240 -11.15 -11.01 -17.96
N SER A 241 -10.68 -12.25 -17.90
CA SER A 241 -10.74 -13.09 -16.69
C SER A 241 -10.03 -12.40 -15.53
N LEU A 242 -10.57 -12.61 -14.32
CA LEU A 242 -9.91 -12.14 -13.10
C LEU A 242 -8.67 -12.99 -12.83
N SER A 243 -7.63 -12.34 -12.33
CA SER A 243 -6.46 -13.02 -11.81
C SER A 243 -6.79 -13.86 -10.56
N ARG A 244 -5.89 -14.77 -10.20
CA ARG A 244 -6.05 -15.55 -8.96
C ARG A 244 -6.12 -14.65 -7.74
N SER A 245 -5.25 -13.65 -7.65
CA SER A 245 -5.25 -12.69 -6.54
C SER A 245 -6.54 -11.90 -6.46
N ALA A 246 -7.09 -11.42 -7.58
CA ALA A 246 -8.36 -10.70 -7.61
C ALA A 246 -9.55 -11.60 -7.24
N LEU A 247 -9.53 -12.88 -7.59
CA LEU A 247 -10.55 -13.84 -7.15
C LEU A 247 -10.51 -14.05 -5.63
N MET A 248 -9.30 -14.16 -5.05
CA MET A 248 -9.13 -14.28 -3.61
C MET A 248 -9.62 -13.04 -2.85
N ALA A 249 -9.53 -11.84 -3.44
CA ALA A 249 -10.07 -10.62 -2.84
C ALA A 249 -11.58 -10.66 -2.58
N ARG A 250 -12.32 -11.49 -3.31
CA ARG A 250 -13.76 -11.62 -3.20
C ARG A 250 -14.20 -12.54 -2.06
N ILE A 251 -13.26 -13.29 -1.50
CA ILE A 251 -13.49 -14.13 -0.33
C ILE A 251 -13.21 -13.26 0.91
N THR A 252 -14.27 -12.76 1.54
CA THR A 252 -14.21 -11.85 2.68
C THR A 252 -14.78 -12.49 3.94
N THR A 253 -14.21 -12.14 5.09
CA THR A 253 -14.79 -12.50 6.39
C THR A 253 -15.83 -11.46 6.77
N LYS A 254 -17.10 -11.86 6.88
CA LYS A 254 -18.16 -10.95 7.33
C LYS A 254 -18.07 -10.74 8.83
N ILE A 255 -18.15 -9.50 9.26
CA ILE A 255 -18.17 -9.10 10.66
C ILE A 255 -19.35 -8.16 10.93
N SER A 256 -19.85 -8.19 12.17
CA SER A 256 -20.80 -7.22 12.68
C SER A 256 -20.08 -6.33 13.70
N PHE A 257 -20.21 -5.03 13.59
CA PHE A 257 -19.87 -4.12 14.68
C PHE A 257 -21.11 -3.99 15.57
N ASP A 258 -20.92 -4.00 16.89
CA ASP A 258 -22.00 -3.74 17.84
C ASP A 258 -22.63 -2.37 17.54
N GLU A 259 -23.96 -2.27 17.73
CA GLU A 259 -24.75 -1.09 17.34
C GLU A 259 -24.34 0.23 18.05
N GLY A 260 -23.42 0.15 19.01
CA GLY A 260 -22.84 1.32 19.71
C GLY A 260 -21.46 1.74 19.20
N MET A 261 -20.85 1.00 18.30
CA MET A 261 -19.57 1.33 17.70
C MET A 261 -19.87 1.87 16.29
N ASP A 262 -20.05 3.18 16.18
CA ASP A 262 -20.06 3.84 14.88
C ASP A 262 -18.82 3.36 14.10
N SER A 263 -19.03 2.97 12.83
CA SER A 263 -17.87 2.75 11.95
C SER A 263 -16.98 3.96 12.13
N PRO A 264 -15.69 3.79 12.47
CA PRO A 264 -14.84 4.95 12.68
C PRO A 264 -14.90 5.79 11.42
N GLU A 265 -15.73 6.83 11.46
CA GLU A 265 -15.67 7.84 10.45
C GLU A 265 -14.24 8.37 10.55
N PRO A 266 -13.49 8.38 9.44
CA PRO A 266 -12.22 9.07 9.47
C PRO A 266 -12.54 10.47 9.94
N VAL A 267 -11.98 10.88 11.10
CA VAL A 267 -12.15 12.21 11.65
C VAL A 267 -11.86 13.16 10.51
N VAL A 268 -12.90 13.72 9.95
CA VAL A 268 -12.82 14.86 9.05
C VAL A 268 -12.47 15.97 10.02
N ASP A 269 -11.20 16.36 10.07
CA ASP A 269 -10.81 17.60 10.73
C ASP A 269 -11.65 18.69 10.02
N GLU A 270 -12.79 19.05 10.66
CA GLU A 270 -13.56 20.20 10.25
C GLU A 270 -12.67 21.43 10.43
N GLU A 271 -12.42 22.06 9.30
CA GLU A 271 -12.05 23.46 9.17
C GLU A 271 -10.83 23.95 9.95
N ASP A 272 -9.68 23.86 9.31
CA ASP A 272 -8.80 25.03 9.34
C ASP A 272 -8.84 25.71 7.95
N LYS A 273 -9.83 26.61 7.82
CA LYS A 273 -9.93 27.59 6.73
C LYS A 273 -8.96 28.74 6.96
N SER A 274 -7.71 28.46 7.27
CA SER A 274 -6.74 29.54 7.23
C SER A 274 -5.33 28.99 7.09
N GLN A 275 -4.77 29.27 5.96
CA GLN A 275 -3.42 29.10 5.44
C GLN A 275 -3.28 28.01 4.37
N ALA A 276 -3.99 28.21 3.27
CA ALA A 276 -3.47 27.81 1.98
C ALA A 276 -2.17 28.59 1.77
N VAL A 277 -1.08 28.07 2.31
CA VAL A 277 0.26 28.54 1.91
C VAL A 277 0.42 28.18 0.45
N ASP A 278 0.34 29.19 -0.36
CA ASP A 278 0.59 29.22 -1.78
C ASP A 278 2.05 28.79 -2.03
N ILE A 279 2.32 27.48 -2.02
CA ILE A 279 3.56 26.92 -2.51
C ILE A 279 3.33 26.57 -3.98
N GLN A 280 3.02 27.62 -4.72
CA GLN A 280 2.94 27.57 -6.15
C GLN A 280 4.24 28.08 -6.74
N ARG A 281 4.83 27.26 -7.60
CA ARG A 281 5.94 27.55 -8.49
C ARG A 281 7.33 27.67 -7.85
N GLN A 282 7.98 26.54 -7.70
CA GLN A 282 9.43 26.51 -7.86
C GLN A 282 9.79 25.46 -8.93
N ASP A 283 10.00 26.00 -10.08
CA ASP A 283 10.91 25.68 -11.18
C ASP A 283 11.15 24.19 -11.50
N ASP A 284 10.40 23.73 -12.51
CA ASP A 284 10.70 22.54 -13.32
C ASP A 284 11.95 22.78 -14.17
N ARG A 285 13.13 22.86 -13.57
CA ARG A 285 14.39 22.88 -14.32
C ARG A 285 15.33 21.78 -13.86
N GLY A 286 15.35 20.69 -14.61
CA GLY A 286 16.58 19.97 -14.85
C GLY A 286 16.92 18.77 -13.98
N ILE A 287 15.95 18.08 -13.38
CA ILE A 287 16.18 16.71 -12.89
C ILE A 287 15.23 15.78 -13.64
N ASP A 288 15.78 14.81 -14.34
CA ASP A 288 14.99 13.82 -15.09
C ASP A 288 14.24 12.91 -14.11
N TRP A 289 13.04 13.36 -13.70
CA TRP A 289 12.17 12.72 -12.70
C TRP A 289 11.52 11.42 -13.19
N LYS A 290 11.88 10.95 -14.38
CA LYS A 290 11.36 9.67 -14.92
C LYS A 290 11.57 8.48 -13.98
N TRP A 291 12.51 8.58 -13.07
CA TRP A 291 12.90 7.52 -12.13
C TRP A 291 12.27 7.64 -10.75
N ILE A 292 11.57 8.74 -10.48
CA ILE A 292 11.05 9.05 -9.14
C ILE A 292 9.57 8.69 -9.00
N ALA A 293 8.91 8.37 -10.08
CA ALA A 293 7.48 8.14 -10.09
C ALA A 293 7.13 6.70 -9.75
N ILE A 294 6.92 6.40 -8.49
CA ILE A 294 6.77 5.02 -8.05
C ILE A 294 5.54 4.82 -7.21
N GLY A 295 4.82 3.78 -7.62
CA GLY A 295 3.53 3.38 -7.16
C GLY A 295 3.39 3.03 -5.69
N GLY A 296 2.22 3.36 -5.20
CA GLY A 296 1.53 2.76 -4.07
C GLY A 296 2.32 2.69 -2.78
N THR A 297 2.06 3.66 -1.92
CA THR A 297 2.50 3.70 -0.54
C THR A 297 4.01 3.85 -0.33
N VAL A 298 4.44 5.12 -0.25
CA VAL A 298 5.65 5.51 0.50
C VAL A 298 6.91 4.69 0.22
N THR A 299 7.35 4.65 -1.03
CA THR A 299 8.59 3.96 -1.33
C THR A 299 9.51 4.82 -2.18
N MET A 300 9.97 5.94 -1.62
CA MET A 300 10.89 6.76 -2.38
C MET A 300 11.90 7.48 -1.53
N VAL A 301 12.99 6.81 -1.25
CA VAL A 301 13.96 7.46 -0.37
C VAL A 301 15.41 7.13 -0.61
N CYS A 302 15.80 6.53 -1.68
CA CYS A 302 17.18 6.09 -1.80
C CYS A 302 18.16 7.06 -2.46
N PHE A 303 17.76 8.29 -2.82
CA PHE A 303 18.63 9.16 -3.60
C PHE A 303 19.75 9.87 -2.84
N LEU A 304 19.74 9.93 -1.53
CA LEU A 304 20.69 10.76 -0.78
C LEU A 304 21.80 10.01 -0.05
N HIS A 305 21.86 8.69 -0.12
CA HIS A 305 22.92 7.92 0.57
C HIS A 305 24.11 7.54 -0.31
N SER A 306 24.07 7.86 -1.58
CA SER A 306 25.26 7.65 -2.42
C SER A 306 26.13 8.89 -2.37
N GLY A 307 27.32 8.74 -1.82
CA GLY A 307 28.38 9.75 -1.81
C GLY A 307 28.79 10.31 -3.19
N ALA A 308 28.02 10.03 -4.25
CA ALA A 308 28.20 10.57 -5.58
C ALA A 308 27.87 12.07 -5.64
N ILE A 309 26.81 12.54 -4.95
CA ILE A 309 26.50 13.98 -4.88
C ILE A 309 27.53 14.70 -4.03
N GLY A 310 27.97 14.10 -2.93
CA GLY A 310 29.07 14.64 -2.12
C GLY A 310 30.37 14.72 -2.91
N LYS A 311 30.71 13.71 -3.72
CA LYS A 311 31.90 13.73 -4.60
C LYS A 311 31.75 14.73 -5.74
N ALA A 312 30.59 14.90 -6.34
CA ALA A 312 30.37 15.89 -7.40
C ALA A 312 30.45 17.34 -6.87
N LEU A 313 29.94 17.59 -5.66
CA LEU A 313 30.07 18.90 -5.01
C LEU A 313 31.51 19.18 -4.57
N LEU A 314 32.26 18.18 -4.08
CA LEU A 314 33.66 18.33 -3.73
C LEU A 314 34.56 18.53 -4.97
N LEU A 315 34.29 17.81 -6.07
CA LEU A 315 34.99 18.02 -7.34
C LEU A 315 34.69 19.39 -7.97
N GLY A 316 33.42 19.82 -7.91
CA GLY A 316 33.04 21.16 -8.39
C GLY A 316 33.59 22.29 -7.55
N ALA A 317 33.72 22.15 -6.24
CA ALA A 317 34.37 23.09 -5.35
C ALA A 317 35.90 23.11 -5.56
N GLY A 318 36.52 21.95 -5.72
CA GLY A 318 37.95 21.82 -5.99
C GLY A 318 38.38 22.47 -7.31
N GLN A 319 37.58 22.35 -8.36
CA GLN A 319 37.85 23.03 -9.65
C GLN A 319 37.67 24.55 -9.61
N ARG A 320 36.85 25.09 -8.71
CA ARG A 320 36.74 26.53 -8.51
C ARG A 320 37.89 27.12 -7.70
N ILE A 321 38.49 26.34 -6.79
CA ILE A 321 39.65 26.78 -6.00
C ILE A 321 40.95 26.69 -6.84
N ALA A 322 41.04 25.76 -7.77
CA ALA A 322 42.20 25.62 -8.66
C ALA A 322 42.22 26.64 -9.83
N ARG A 323 41.18 27.47 -9.99
CA ARG A 323 41.09 28.55 -10.99
C ARG A 323 41.18 29.97 -10.39
N ARG A 324 41.53 30.08 -9.16
CA ARG A 324 41.99 31.29 -8.49
C ARG A 324 43.44 31.10 -8.06
#